data_4eb5bee8375553a3f7ec16a11f94cea7
#
_entry.id   4eb5bee8375553a3f7ec16a11f94cea7
#
_cell.length_a   1.000
_cell.length_b   1.000
_cell.length_c   1.000
_cell.angle_alpha   90.00
_cell.angle_beta   90.00
_cell.angle_gamma   90.00
#
_symmetry.space_group_name_H-M   'P 1'
#
loop_
_entity.id
_entity.type
_entity.pdbx_description
1 polymer ?
#
loop_
_entity_poly.entity_id
_entity_poly.type
_entity_poly.pdbx_seq_one_letter_code
_entity_poly.pdbx_strand_id
1 'polypeptide(L)'
;MVDEVIQSIERQVQKEKFARKLGLRLIKAEPGYAVVEMEPQEELMNIFGMTHGGAIFSLIDEAFEVSCNTHGTVAVALSVTVTYHRAPDQKSKLRAESVEIHRSAKTGTYEIKVTDERDILIASCTALCYRKKEKLPFLEKTETGG
;
A
#
# COMPACT_ATOMS: atom_id res chain seq x y z
N MET A 1 10.80 -18.00 5.65
CA MET A 1 10.70 -16.85 6.59
C MET A 1 10.19 -15.61 5.87
N VAL A 2 10.97 -15.02 4.97
CA VAL A 2 10.48 -13.88 4.16
C VAL A 2 9.26 -14.25 3.33
N ASP A 3 9.30 -15.39 2.67
CA ASP A 3 8.19 -15.86 1.83
C ASP A 3 6.91 -16.12 2.64
N GLU A 4 7.03 -16.62 3.85
CA GLU A 4 5.89 -16.85 4.74
C GLU A 4 5.22 -15.53 5.15
N VAL A 5 6.03 -14.51 5.46
CA VAL A 5 5.52 -13.18 5.79
C VAL A 5 4.76 -12.61 4.59
N ILE A 6 5.37 -12.62 3.42
CA ILE A 6 4.76 -12.08 2.19
C ILE A 6 3.47 -12.82 1.87
N GLN A 7 3.47 -14.14 1.90
CA GLN A 7 2.27 -14.95 1.63
C GLN A 7 1.16 -14.66 2.63
N SER A 8 1.51 -14.48 3.91
CA SER A 8 0.53 -14.15 4.96
C SER A 8 -0.11 -12.78 4.70
N ILE A 9 0.70 -11.80 4.29
CA ILE A 9 0.19 -10.47 3.93
C ILE A 9 -0.72 -10.57 2.71
N GLU A 10 -0.32 -11.29 1.67
CA GLU A 10 -1.15 -11.47 0.47
C GLU A 10 -2.52 -12.07 0.81
N ARG A 11 -2.55 -13.10 1.65
CA ARG A 11 -3.80 -13.70 2.09
C ARG A 11 -4.65 -12.73 2.90
N GLN A 12 -4.02 -11.93 3.77
CA GLN A 12 -4.74 -10.98 4.62
C GLN A 12 -5.32 -9.83 3.79
N VAL A 13 -4.59 -9.33 2.81
CA VAL A 13 -5.07 -8.28 1.90
C VAL A 13 -6.31 -8.76 1.14
N GLN A 14 -6.35 -10.02 0.72
CA GLN A 14 -7.53 -10.57 0.03
C GLN A 14 -8.79 -10.56 0.91
N LYS A 15 -8.62 -10.55 2.22
CA LYS A 15 -9.72 -10.49 3.20
C LYS A 15 -10.05 -9.06 3.65
N GLU A 16 -9.23 -8.10 3.27
CA GLU A 16 -9.38 -6.71 3.68
C GLU A 16 -10.56 -6.06 2.96
N LYS A 17 -11.63 -5.81 3.71
CA LYS A 17 -12.89 -5.31 3.14
C LYS A 17 -12.75 -3.93 2.52
N PHE A 18 -11.95 -3.05 3.15
CA PHE A 18 -11.71 -1.71 2.64
C PHE A 18 -11.05 -1.74 1.26
N ALA A 19 -10.00 -2.55 1.10
CA ALA A 19 -9.31 -2.71 -0.18
C ALA A 19 -10.25 -3.25 -1.26
N ARG A 20 -11.07 -4.24 -0.91
CA ARG A 20 -12.05 -4.83 -1.84
C ARG A 20 -13.10 -3.81 -2.28
N LYS A 21 -13.57 -2.99 -1.36
CA LYS A 21 -14.57 -1.95 -1.65
C LYS A 21 -14.06 -0.93 -2.66
N LEU A 22 -12.79 -0.58 -2.58
CA LEU A 22 -12.18 0.40 -3.47
C LEU A 22 -11.54 -0.23 -4.71
N GLY A 23 -11.58 -1.56 -4.83
CA GLY A 23 -10.98 -2.24 -5.96
C GLY A 23 -9.45 -2.19 -5.96
N LEU A 24 -8.85 -2.16 -4.77
CA LEU A 24 -7.40 -2.19 -4.61
C LEU A 24 -6.90 -3.63 -4.70
N ARG A 25 -5.89 -3.86 -5.52
CA ARG A 25 -5.30 -5.20 -5.69
C ARG A 25 -3.81 -5.15 -5.45
N LEU A 26 -3.34 -6.00 -4.54
CA LEU A 26 -1.91 -6.18 -4.32
C LEU A 26 -1.31 -6.97 -5.48
N ILE A 27 -0.38 -6.35 -6.20
CA ILE A 27 0.27 -6.95 -7.37
C ILE A 27 1.58 -7.62 -6.97
N LYS A 28 2.35 -6.97 -6.10
CA LYS A 28 3.67 -7.46 -5.72
C LYS A 28 4.02 -6.96 -4.33
N ALA A 29 4.67 -7.82 -3.55
CA ALA A 29 5.24 -7.46 -2.25
C ALA A 29 6.59 -8.15 -2.09
N GLU A 30 7.55 -7.39 -1.58
CA GLU A 30 8.90 -7.84 -1.22
C GLU A 30 9.31 -7.09 0.05
N PRO A 31 10.37 -7.46 0.74
CA PRO A 31 10.80 -6.70 1.92
C PRO A 31 11.00 -5.21 1.61
N GLY A 32 10.22 -4.36 2.29
CA GLY A 32 10.25 -2.91 2.11
C GLY A 32 9.67 -2.40 0.80
N TYR A 33 8.88 -3.21 0.09
CA TYR A 33 8.40 -2.88 -1.25
C TYR A 33 7.00 -3.43 -1.49
N ALA A 34 6.14 -2.65 -2.13
CA ALA A 34 4.83 -3.13 -2.56
C ALA A 34 4.34 -2.36 -3.78
N VAL A 35 3.58 -3.05 -4.60
CA VAL A 35 2.84 -2.48 -5.73
C VAL A 35 1.37 -2.83 -5.58
N VAL A 36 0.52 -1.81 -5.63
CA VAL A 36 -0.94 -1.95 -5.59
C VAL A 36 -1.53 -1.25 -6.80
N GLU A 37 -2.54 -1.85 -7.40
CA GLU A 37 -3.29 -1.25 -8.50
C GLU A 37 -4.72 -0.95 -8.08
N MET A 38 -5.31 0.07 -8.72
CA MET A 38 -6.70 0.44 -8.52
C MET A 38 -7.37 0.63 -9.88
N GLU A 39 -8.44 -0.15 -10.12
CA GLU A 39 -9.24 -0.01 -11.32
C GLU A 39 -10.10 1.27 -11.24
N PRO A 40 -10.32 1.95 -12.37
CA PRO A 40 -11.22 3.11 -12.36
C PRO A 40 -12.66 2.67 -12.08
N GLN A 41 -13.35 3.42 -11.23
CA GLN A 41 -14.74 3.15 -10.86
C GLN A 41 -15.48 4.48 -10.76
N GLU A 42 -16.71 4.49 -11.25
CA GLU A 42 -17.55 5.69 -11.18
C GLU A 42 -17.77 6.15 -9.72
N GLU A 43 -17.89 5.21 -8.80
CA GLU A 43 -18.10 5.45 -7.37
C GLU A 43 -16.92 6.15 -6.70
N LEU A 44 -15.75 6.15 -7.34
CA LEU A 44 -14.54 6.78 -6.80
C LEU A 44 -14.29 8.17 -7.38
N MET A 45 -15.24 8.71 -8.14
CA MET A 45 -15.09 10.03 -8.78
C MET A 45 -15.47 11.15 -7.83
N ASN A 46 -14.82 12.31 -8.02
CA ASN A 46 -15.10 13.53 -7.27
C ASN A 46 -16.22 14.35 -7.95
N ILE A 47 -16.49 15.55 -7.44
CA ILE A 47 -17.55 16.42 -7.98
C ILE A 47 -17.28 16.86 -9.43
N PHE A 48 -16.06 16.72 -9.91
CA PHE A 48 -15.68 17.07 -11.29
C PHE A 48 -15.68 15.85 -12.22
N GLY A 49 -16.05 14.67 -11.72
CA GLY A 49 -16.01 13.44 -12.52
C GLY A 49 -14.61 12.88 -12.74
N MET A 50 -13.67 13.24 -11.90
CA MET A 50 -12.29 12.71 -11.92
C MET A 50 -12.07 11.85 -10.69
N THR A 51 -11.08 10.96 -10.76
CA THR A 51 -10.75 10.11 -9.60
C THR A 51 -10.52 10.96 -8.36
N HIS A 52 -11.26 10.67 -7.30
CA HIS A 52 -11.21 11.43 -6.05
C HIS A 52 -9.82 11.33 -5.41
N GLY A 53 -9.33 12.46 -4.89
CA GLY A 53 -8.06 12.48 -4.15
C GLY A 53 -8.04 11.53 -2.98
N GLY A 54 -9.18 11.32 -2.32
CA GLY A 54 -9.31 10.33 -1.24
C GLY A 54 -9.12 8.90 -1.71
N ALA A 55 -9.51 8.58 -2.95
CA ALA A 55 -9.27 7.26 -3.53
C ALA A 55 -7.78 7.07 -3.85
N ILE A 56 -7.14 8.10 -4.40
CA ILE A 56 -5.69 8.08 -4.65
C ILE A 56 -4.92 7.94 -3.34
N PHE A 57 -5.35 8.66 -2.31
CA PHE A 57 -4.76 8.54 -0.96
C PHE A 57 -4.89 7.11 -0.44
N SER A 58 -6.05 6.49 -0.60
CA SER A 58 -6.28 5.11 -0.16
C SER A 58 -5.40 4.11 -0.89
N LEU A 59 -5.20 4.31 -2.19
CA LEU A 59 -4.28 3.51 -2.99
C LEU A 59 -2.84 3.61 -2.46
N ILE A 60 -2.41 4.83 -2.17
CA ILE A 60 -1.09 5.10 -1.58
C ILE A 60 -0.96 4.41 -0.22
N ASP A 61 -1.96 4.60 0.63
CA ASP A 61 -1.94 4.06 1.99
C ASP A 61 -1.95 2.54 2.00
N GLU A 62 -2.63 1.91 1.05
CA GLU A 62 -2.60 0.46 0.90
C GLU A 62 -1.20 -0.05 0.55
N ALA A 63 -0.54 0.57 -0.42
CA ALA A 63 0.83 0.21 -0.78
C ALA A 63 1.78 0.42 0.40
N PHE A 64 1.60 1.49 1.16
CA PHE A 64 2.37 1.79 2.36
C PHE A 64 2.11 0.76 3.45
N GLU A 65 0.84 0.45 3.75
CA GLU A 65 0.46 -0.57 4.72
C GLU A 65 1.16 -1.89 4.46
N VAL A 66 1.12 -2.35 3.22
CA VAL A 66 1.77 -3.60 2.84
C VAL A 66 3.29 -3.50 2.99
N SER A 67 3.90 -2.50 2.37
CA SER A 67 5.38 -2.41 2.31
C SER A 67 6.01 -2.28 3.69
N CYS A 68 5.41 -1.50 4.61
CA CYS A 68 5.98 -1.32 5.94
C CYS A 68 5.77 -2.51 6.87
N ASN A 69 4.88 -3.43 6.55
CA ASN A 69 4.64 -4.64 7.33
C ASN A 69 5.37 -5.88 6.80
N THR A 70 6.09 -5.77 5.69
CA THR A 70 6.79 -6.90 5.05
C THR A 70 7.94 -7.46 5.88
N HIS A 71 8.37 -6.76 6.93
CA HIS A 71 9.45 -7.24 7.81
C HIS A 71 8.96 -8.19 8.90
N GLY A 72 7.65 -8.48 8.94
CA GLY A 72 7.08 -9.48 9.83
C GLY A 72 6.65 -8.96 11.20
N THR A 73 6.88 -7.68 11.47
CA THR A 73 6.40 -7.01 12.70
C THR A 73 5.41 -5.92 12.34
N VAL A 74 4.53 -5.60 13.29
CA VAL A 74 3.49 -4.60 13.09
C VAL A 74 4.11 -3.22 12.89
N ALA A 75 3.71 -2.54 11.83
CA ALA A 75 4.05 -1.14 11.57
C ALA A 75 2.76 -0.37 11.31
N VAL A 76 2.67 0.83 11.86
CA VAL A 76 1.50 1.72 11.72
C VAL A 76 1.93 3.09 11.22
N ALA A 77 1.07 3.75 10.47
CA ALA A 77 1.37 5.07 9.92
C ALA A 77 1.52 6.11 11.02
N LEU A 78 2.55 6.93 10.93
CA LEU A 78 2.73 8.14 11.73
C LEU A 78 2.38 9.39 10.94
N SER A 79 2.88 9.48 9.71
CA SER A 79 2.55 10.61 8.84
C SER A 79 2.58 10.16 7.40
N VAL A 80 1.67 10.74 6.62
CA VAL A 80 1.56 10.47 5.18
C VAL A 80 1.34 11.82 4.50
N THR A 81 2.31 12.23 3.71
CA THR A 81 2.27 13.52 3.02
C THR A 81 2.17 13.29 1.52
N VAL A 82 1.04 13.64 0.93
CA VAL A 82 0.74 13.41 -0.47
C VAL A 82 0.72 14.73 -1.24
N THR A 83 1.37 14.74 -2.39
CA THR A 83 1.26 15.81 -3.37
C THR A 83 0.57 15.25 -4.61
N TYR A 84 -0.54 15.85 -4.99
CA TYR A 84 -1.27 15.49 -6.21
C TYR A 84 -0.75 16.36 -7.35
N HIS A 85 -0.10 15.75 -8.32
CA HIS A 85 0.56 16.48 -9.41
C HIS A 85 -0.36 16.66 -10.60
N ARG A 86 -1.25 15.71 -10.84
CA ARG A 86 -2.06 15.65 -12.04
C ARG A 86 -3.31 14.82 -11.80
N ALA A 87 -4.45 15.28 -12.34
CA ALA A 87 -5.67 14.48 -12.34
C ALA A 87 -5.53 13.34 -13.36
N PRO A 88 -5.82 12.09 -12.97
CA PRO A 88 -5.81 10.98 -13.93
C PRO A 88 -7.07 11.04 -14.80
N ASP A 89 -6.98 10.44 -16.00
CA ASP A 89 -8.14 10.22 -16.84
C ASP A 89 -9.14 9.30 -16.14
N GLN A 90 -10.43 9.52 -16.38
CA GLN A 90 -11.51 8.75 -15.75
C GLN A 90 -11.42 7.24 -15.93
N LYS A 91 -10.79 6.79 -17.01
CA LYS A 91 -10.70 5.37 -17.38
C LYS A 91 -9.33 4.77 -17.09
N SER A 92 -8.43 5.54 -16.48
CA SER A 92 -7.07 5.06 -16.21
C SER A 92 -7.02 4.19 -14.98
N LYS A 93 -6.41 3.03 -15.12
CA LYS A 93 -5.96 2.24 -13.98
C LYS A 93 -4.75 2.92 -13.35
N LEU A 94 -4.75 3.03 -12.04
CA LEU A 94 -3.65 3.65 -11.28
C LEU A 94 -2.83 2.59 -10.57
N ARG A 95 -1.54 2.87 -10.43
CA ARG A 95 -0.60 1.99 -9.77
C ARG A 95 0.19 2.78 -8.75
N ALA A 96 0.22 2.30 -7.51
CA ALA A 96 1.08 2.84 -6.46
C ALA A 96 2.25 1.88 -6.23
N GLU A 97 3.45 2.44 -6.22
CA GLU A 97 4.67 1.72 -5.88
C GLU A 97 5.26 2.34 -4.63
N SER A 98 5.41 1.55 -3.56
CA SER A 98 5.99 1.97 -2.29
C SER A 98 7.36 1.36 -2.12
N VAL A 99 8.35 2.21 -1.85
CA VAL A 99 9.76 1.81 -1.69
C VAL A 99 10.28 2.32 -0.36
N GLU A 100 10.83 1.42 0.45
CA GLU A 100 11.50 1.78 1.69
C GLU A 100 12.77 2.56 1.38
N ILE A 101 12.89 3.75 1.99
CA ILE A 101 14.07 4.60 1.84
C ILE A 101 15.03 4.39 3.01
N HIS A 102 14.49 4.25 4.22
CA HIS A 102 15.26 4.10 5.44
C HIS A 102 14.45 3.36 6.48
N ARG A 103 15.12 2.55 7.27
CA ARG A 103 14.49 1.82 8.36
C ARG A 103 15.41 1.82 9.58
N SER A 104 14.84 2.21 10.71
CA SER A 104 15.50 2.09 12.03
C SER A 104 14.76 1.07 12.89
N ALA A 105 15.17 0.91 14.13
CA ALA A 105 14.49 0.00 15.07
C ALA A 105 13.04 0.39 15.31
N LYS A 106 12.72 1.69 15.29
CA LYS A 106 11.39 2.22 15.68
C LYS A 106 10.63 2.88 14.53
N THR A 107 11.29 3.28 13.46
CA THR A 107 10.64 4.01 12.36
C THR A 107 11.06 3.46 11.01
N GLY A 108 10.27 3.77 10.01
CA GLY A 108 10.59 3.51 8.60
C GLY A 108 10.08 4.66 7.74
N THR A 109 10.86 5.05 6.75
CA THR A 109 10.52 6.08 5.78
C THR A 109 10.34 5.45 4.42
N TYR A 110 9.23 5.82 3.75
CA TYR A 110 8.85 5.24 2.45
C TYR A 110 8.55 6.35 1.47
N GLU A 111 8.89 6.10 0.23
CA GLU A 111 8.47 6.93 -0.90
C GLU A 111 7.47 6.14 -1.73
N ILE A 112 6.32 6.75 -1.99
CA ILE A 112 5.27 6.12 -2.79
C ILE A 112 4.96 7.00 -3.99
N LYS A 113 4.93 6.41 -5.17
CA LYS A 113 4.56 7.12 -6.40
C LYS A 113 3.33 6.46 -7.00
N VAL A 114 2.42 7.28 -7.48
CA VAL A 114 1.24 6.82 -8.23
C VAL A 114 1.41 7.23 -9.68
N THR A 115 1.29 6.27 -10.56
CA THR A 115 1.38 6.46 -12.00
C THR A 115 0.14 5.88 -12.69
N ASP A 116 -0.16 6.38 -13.89
CA ASP A 116 -1.19 5.81 -14.75
C ASP A 116 -0.59 4.75 -15.70
N GLU A 117 -1.39 4.24 -16.62
CA GLU A 117 -0.97 3.19 -17.57
C GLU A 117 0.11 3.65 -18.55
N ARG A 118 0.30 4.96 -18.70
CA ARG A 118 1.33 5.55 -19.56
C ARG A 118 2.56 5.99 -18.77
N ASP A 119 2.68 5.55 -17.52
CA ASP A 119 3.76 5.94 -16.59
C ASP A 119 3.81 7.44 -16.29
N ILE A 120 2.68 8.13 -16.44
CA ILE A 120 2.60 9.55 -16.06
C ILE A 120 2.42 9.64 -14.55
N LEU A 121 3.24 10.47 -13.90
CA LEU A 121 3.18 10.68 -12.47
C LEU A 121 1.91 11.45 -12.09
N ILE A 122 1.08 10.81 -11.28
CA ILE A 122 -0.19 11.36 -10.79
C ILE A 122 -0.01 11.97 -9.41
N ALA A 123 0.68 11.26 -8.51
CA ALA A 123 0.90 11.71 -7.14
C ALA A 123 2.21 11.15 -6.62
N SER A 124 2.79 11.84 -5.64
CA SER A 124 3.94 11.35 -4.91
C SER A 124 3.71 11.53 -3.41
N CYS A 125 4.36 10.69 -2.63
CA CYS A 125 4.13 10.63 -1.19
C CYS A 125 5.41 10.31 -0.46
N THR A 126 5.60 10.97 0.68
CA THR A 126 6.57 10.56 1.69
C THR A 126 5.78 10.11 2.92
N ALA A 127 6.03 8.91 3.38
CA ALA A 127 5.32 8.33 4.52
C ALA A 127 6.31 7.83 5.56
N LEU A 128 5.91 7.99 6.82
CA LEU A 128 6.69 7.56 7.98
C LEU A 128 5.85 6.59 8.79
N CYS A 129 6.39 5.44 9.13
CA CYS A 129 5.73 4.46 10.01
C CYS A 129 6.44 4.35 11.35
N TYR A 130 5.67 3.95 12.35
CA TYR A 130 6.19 3.48 13.64
C TYR A 130 6.23 1.96 13.61
N ARG A 131 7.38 1.40 13.98
CA ARG A 131 7.60 -0.03 13.98
C ARG A 131 7.45 -0.57 15.40
N LYS A 132 6.46 -1.44 15.58
CA LYS A 132 6.25 -2.15 16.86
C LYS A 132 7.12 -3.41 16.89
N LYS A 133 7.31 -3.95 18.08
CA LYS A 133 8.08 -5.19 18.26
C LYS A 133 7.23 -6.44 18.06
N GLU A 134 5.91 -6.31 18.06
CA GLU A 134 4.97 -7.41 17.94
C GLU A 134 5.03 -8.01 16.54
N LYS A 135 4.97 -9.33 16.45
CA LYS A 135 4.81 -10.03 15.19
C LYS A 135 3.43 -9.75 14.62
N LEU A 136 3.31 -9.77 13.29
CA LEU A 136 2.02 -9.66 12.63
C LEU A 136 1.07 -10.73 13.18
N PRO A 137 -0.15 -10.36 13.63
CA PRO A 137 -1.06 -11.28 14.31
C PRO A 137 -1.60 -12.39 13.40
N PHE A 138 -1.55 -12.19 12.10
CA PHE A 138 -2.04 -13.15 11.10
C PHE A 138 -0.94 -14.05 10.51
N LEU A 139 0.28 -13.99 11.02
CA LEU A 139 1.32 -14.97 10.63
C LEU A 139 0.87 -16.35 11.06
N GLU A 140 0.93 -17.30 10.13
CA GLU A 140 0.69 -18.69 10.49
C GLU A 140 1.76 -19.12 11.47
N LYS A 141 1.30 -19.62 12.62
CA LYS A 141 2.21 -20.33 13.51
C LYS A 141 2.63 -21.57 12.73
N THR A 142 3.90 -21.62 12.36
CA THR A 142 4.48 -22.91 11.98
C THR A 142 4.18 -23.84 13.14
N GLU A 143 3.34 -24.86 12.89
CA GLU A 143 3.23 -25.97 13.82
C GLU A 143 4.61 -26.60 13.88
N THR A 144 5.43 -26.13 14.81
CA THR A 144 6.55 -26.94 15.24
C THR A 144 5.92 -28.13 15.90
N GLY A 145 5.85 -29.23 15.15
CA GLY A 145 5.41 -30.50 15.68
C GLY A 145 6.23 -30.84 16.92
N GLY A 146 5.57 -30.95 18.01
CA GLY A 146 6.24 -31.33 19.24
C GLY A 146 5.40 -31.03 20.39
#